data_98c7f3cc14f90d414838fa52013430a0
#
_entry.id   98c7f3cc14f90d414838fa52013430a0
#
_cell.length_a   1.000
_cell.length_b   1.000
_cell.length_c   1.000
_cell.angle_alpha   90.00
_cell.angle_beta   90.00
_cell.angle_gamma   90.00
#
_symmetry.space_group_name_H-M   'P 1'
#
loop_
_entity.id
_entity.type
_entity.pdbx_description
1 polymer ?
#
loop_
_entity_poly.entity_id
_entity_poly.type
_entity_poly.pdbx_seq_one_letter_code
_entity_poly.pdbx_strand_id
1 'polypeptide(L)'
;MFKKLNPLVLATFLLFQHFAFAQQPTPNPAQNNQARPDTSRRAPGLPPAASTAPKPYKEVITAKAESNKGLFWVHKVEDRFFFEIPDSLLVRDILVVNRISQAPAGLRAGGSFFGYAGDQIGQNVVRFEKGPKNKIFLRTISYGEYAKDSTSPMFTTVSKSNVQPIVQSFDVKAFGKDSTTSVIDVTDFISGDNDVLHFSSSMKSSLRLTAIQADKSYVVSVKSYPINVEIKAIKTYGRGPAMPTLGGGGMMGGGAPGGNMTMELNSSMVILPKTPMQARYFDPRVGFFAVGYTDFDVNP
;
A
#
# COMPACT_ATOMS: atom_id res chain seq x y z
N MET A 1 -28.29 -31.25 -44.49
CA MET A 1 -29.50 -30.89 -43.74
C MET A 1 -29.26 -29.51 -43.11
N PHE A 2 -29.56 -28.45 -43.86
CA PHE A 2 -29.35 -27.07 -43.42
C PHE A 2 -30.50 -26.56 -42.60
N LYS A 3 -30.28 -26.24 -41.29
CA LYS A 3 -31.29 -25.56 -40.47
C LYS A 3 -31.24 -24.06 -40.76
N LYS A 4 -32.38 -23.50 -41.15
CA LYS A 4 -32.59 -22.08 -41.44
C LYS A 4 -32.38 -21.23 -40.20
N LEU A 5 -31.53 -20.20 -40.29
CA LEU A 5 -31.31 -19.18 -39.28
C LEU A 5 -32.50 -18.20 -39.31
N ASN A 6 -33.02 -17.87 -38.16
CA ASN A 6 -34.20 -17.02 -37.95
C ASN A 6 -33.85 -15.54 -38.17
N PRO A 7 -34.52 -14.76 -39.02
CA PRO A 7 -34.17 -13.37 -39.35
C PRO A 7 -34.50 -12.32 -38.29
N LEU A 8 -34.84 -12.72 -37.06
CA LEU A 8 -35.29 -11.80 -36.02
C LEU A 8 -34.11 -11.24 -35.12
N VAL A 9 -32.88 -11.62 -35.37
CA VAL A 9 -31.71 -11.18 -34.56
C VAL A 9 -30.93 -10.05 -35.22
N LEU A 10 -31.27 -9.64 -36.46
CA LEU A 10 -30.55 -8.60 -37.20
C LEU A 10 -31.16 -7.19 -37.11
N ALA A 11 -32.23 -6.99 -36.32
CA ALA A 11 -32.93 -5.70 -36.25
C ALA A 11 -32.58 -4.86 -34.99
N THR A 12 -31.74 -5.34 -34.09
CA THR A 12 -31.43 -4.63 -32.82
C THR A 12 -30.07 -3.94 -32.81
N PHE A 13 -29.33 -3.86 -33.92
CA PHE A 13 -27.98 -3.27 -33.96
C PHE A 13 -27.87 -1.94 -34.74
N LEU A 14 -28.98 -1.27 -35.09
CA LEU A 14 -28.97 -0.05 -35.93
C LEU A 14 -29.72 1.15 -35.32
N LEU A 15 -29.73 1.32 -34.00
CA LEU A 15 -30.42 2.47 -33.35
C LEU A 15 -29.56 3.17 -32.30
N PHE A 16 -28.27 3.32 -32.54
CA PHE A 16 -27.40 4.16 -31.72
C PHE A 16 -26.42 4.98 -32.59
N GLN A 17 -26.96 5.93 -33.34
CA GLN A 17 -26.20 7.07 -33.82
C GLN A 17 -27.16 8.24 -33.98
N HIS A 18 -26.88 9.32 -33.30
CA HIS A 18 -27.17 10.74 -33.53
C HIS A 18 -27.62 11.43 -32.24
N PHE A 19 -26.66 11.73 -31.37
CA PHE A 19 -26.78 12.92 -30.53
C PHE A 19 -25.91 14.01 -31.17
N ALA A 20 -26.59 14.89 -31.91
CA ALA A 20 -26.00 16.13 -32.40
C ALA A 20 -25.94 17.12 -31.23
N PHE A 21 -24.74 17.60 -30.89
CA PHE A 21 -24.57 18.76 -30.03
C PHE A 21 -25.01 20.00 -30.78
N ALA A 22 -26.13 20.60 -30.36
CA ALA A 22 -26.51 21.94 -30.77
C ALA A 22 -25.62 22.98 -30.07
N GLN A 23 -24.80 23.67 -30.84
CA GLN A 23 -24.08 24.86 -30.36
C GLN A 23 -25.07 25.98 -30.14
N GLN A 24 -25.15 26.53 -28.94
CA GLN A 24 -25.84 27.81 -28.67
C GLN A 24 -25.03 28.98 -29.18
N PRO A 25 -25.65 29.97 -29.82
CA PRO A 25 -24.96 31.19 -30.24
C PRO A 25 -24.62 32.08 -29.05
N THR A 26 -23.39 32.55 -28.99
CA THR A 26 -22.91 33.54 -28.03
C THR A 26 -23.54 34.91 -28.28
N PRO A 27 -24.03 35.64 -27.26
CA PRO A 27 -24.46 37.00 -27.43
C PRO A 27 -23.25 37.94 -27.51
N ASN A 28 -23.33 38.89 -28.45
CA ASN A 28 -22.39 39.97 -28.73
C ASN A 28 -22.30 40.95 -27.53
N PRO A 29 -21.12 41.36 -27.07
CA PRO A 29 -21.02 42.35 -26.01
C PRO A 29 -21.21 43.74 -26.56
N ALA A 30 -22.32 44.39 -26.15
CA ALA A 30 -22.50 45.82 -26.31
C ALA A 30 -21.50 46.56 -25.43
N GLN A 31 -20.78 47.50 -26.03
CA GLN A 31 -19.90 48.47 -25.37
C GLN A 31 -20.69 49.29 -24.37
N ASN A 32 -20.32 49.27 -23.12
CA ASN A 32 -20.73 50.24 -22.13
C ASN A 32 -19.47 50.83 -21.45
N ASN A 33 -19.12 52.05 -21.88
CA ASN A 33 -18.09 52.86 -21.27
C ASN A 33 -18.64 53.39 -19.92
N GLN A 34 -18.20 52.76 -18.83
CA GLN A 34 -18.28 53.41 -17.51
C GLN A 34 -16.93 53.28 -16.80
N ALA A 35 -16.53 54.42 -16.24
CA ALA A 35 -15.28 54.69 -15.57
C ALA A 35 -14.95 53.63 -14.49
N ARG A 36 -13.71 53.12 -14.49
CA ARG A 36 -13.16 52.28 -13.45
C ARG A 36 -12.96 53.07 -12.17
N PRO A 37 -13.48 52.63 -11.02
CA PRO A 37 -12.89 53.01 -9.73
C PRO A 37 -11.63 52.18 -9.54
N ASP A 38 -10.55 52.86 -9.28
CA ASP A 38 -9.27 52.28 -8.84
C ASP A 38 -9.46 51.64 -7.45
N THR A 39 -9.55 50.31 -7.39
CA THR A 39 -9.47 49.57 -6.15
C THR A 39 -8.37 48.52 -6.28
N SER A 40 -7.16 48.95 -5.99
CA SER A 40 -6.06 48.06 -5.61
C SER A 40 -6.36 47.38 -4.27
N ARG A 41 -7.41 46.57 -4.22
CA ARG A 41 -7.57 45.58 -3.14
C ARG A 41 -6.74 44.36 -3.50
N ARG A 42 -5.51 44.33 -2.99
CA ARG A 42 -4.67 43.18 -2.89
C ARG A 42 -5.49 42.04 -2.28
N ALA A 43 -5.80 41.02 -3.06
CA ALA A 43 -6.42 39.80 -2.55
C ALA A 43 -5.59 39.28 -1.36
N PRO A 44 -6.18 38.78 -0.27
CA PRO A 44 -5.42 38.14 0.79
C PRO A 44 -4.61 37.05 0.16
N GLY A 45 -3.26 37.14 0.27
CA GLY A 45 -2.36 36.15 -0.30
C GLY A 45 -2.71 34.78 0.29
N LEU A 46 -2.92 33.81 -0.56
CA LEU A 46 -2.91 32.39 -0.15
C LEU A 46 -1.68 32.19 0.74
N PRO A 47 -1.82 31.52 1.89
CA PRO A 47 -0.67 31.19 2.70
C PRO A 47 0.36 30.49 1.82
N PRO A 48 1.65 30.83 1.94
CA PRO A 48 2.70 30.21 1.13
C PRO A 48 2.58 28.70 1.29
N ALA A 49 2.56 27.98 0.18
CA ALA A 49 2.57 26.53 0.17
C ALA A 49 3.75 26.07 1.05
N ALA A 50 3.46 25.23 2.04
CA ALA A 50 4.47 24.72 2.96
C ALA A 50 5.63 24.16 2.13
N SER A 51 6.84 24.66 2.35
CA SER A 51 8.03 24.22 1.64
C SER A 51 8.24 22.73 1.89
N THR A 52 8.25 21.92 0.84
CA THR A 52 8.58 20.48 0.89
C THR A 52 10.09 20.23 0.91
N ALA A 53 10.90 21.28 0.99
CA ALA A 53 12.34 21.16 1.08
C ALA A 53 12.77 20.49 2.40
N PRO A 54 13.79 19.61 2.38
CA PRO A 54 14.33 19.02 3.59
C PRO A 54 14.82 20.08 4.58
N LYS A 55 14.50 19.90 5.85
CA LYS A 55 14.91 20.78 6.94
C LYS A 55 16.24 20.32 7.54
N PRO A 56 16.92 21.17 8.33
CA PRO A 56 18.05 20.74 9.14
C PRO A 56 17.68 19.55 10.04
N TYR A 57 18.56 18.55 10.14
CA TYR A 57 18.31 17.30 10.86
C TYR A 57 17.78 17.53 12.30
N LYS A 58 18.41 18.47 13.04
CA LYS A 58 18.06 18.79 14.42
C LYS A 58 16.65 19.39 14.60
N GLU A 59 16.09 19.94 13.54
CA GLU A 59 14.72 20.48 13.55
C GLU A 59 13.68 19.38 13.38
N VAL A 60 14.05 18.27 12.74
CA VAL A 60 13.16 17.11 12.51
C VAL A 60 13.34 16.10 13.63
N ILE A 61 14.58 15.71 13.90
CA ILE A 61 14.93 14.80 14.99
C ILE A 61 15.50 15.64 16.14
N THR A 62 14.59 16.04 17.00
CA THR A 62 14.89 16.92 18.13
C THR A 62 15.61 16.17 19.26
N ALA A 63 16.17 16.89 20.23
CA ALA A 63 16.82 16.29 21.40
C ALA A 63 15.86 15.46 22.28
N LYS A 64 14.55 15.64 22.11
CA LYS A 64 13.50 14.85 22.81
C LYS A 64 13.14 13.56 22.10
N ALA A 65 13.76 13.26 20.93
CA ALA A 65 13.44 12.07 20.16
C ALA A 65 13.85 10.79 20.92
N GLU A 66 12.92 9.87 21.04
CA GLU A 66 13.22 8.49 21.42
C GLU A 66 13.72 7.75 20.19
N SER A 67 15.01 7.41 20.18
CA SER A 67 15.68 6.84 19.01
C SER A 67 16.08 5.39 19.25
N ASN A 68 15.76 4.52 18.32
CA ASN A 68 16.09 3.10 18.37
C ASN A 68 16.87 2.68 17.13
N LYS A 69 18.08 2.16 17.33
CA LYS A 69 18.99 1.75 16.26
C LYS A 69 18.83 0.25 15.95
N GLY A 70 18.80 -0.09 14.69
CA GLY A 70 18.77 -1.48 14.23
C GLY A 70 19.06 -1.56 12.73
N LEU A 71 18.17 -2.19 11.96
CA LEU A 71 18.23 -2.24 10.49
C LEU A 71 18.39 -0.84 9.89
N PHE A 72 17.60 0.09 10.39
CA PHE A 72 17.73 1.53 10.24
C PHE A 72 17.29 2.21 11.53
N TRP A 73 17.54 3.52 11.67
CA TRP A 73 17.06 4.23 12.84
C TRP A 73 15.55 4.46 12.78
N VAL A 74 14.89 4.21 13.89
CA VAL A 74 13.51 4.60 14.15
C VAL A 74 13.50 5.67 15.21
N HIS A 75 12.91 6.81 14.91
CA HIS A 75 12.78 7.92 15.85
C HIS A 75 11.31 8.18 16.14
N LYS A 76 10.99 8.33 17.41
CA LYS A 76 9.70 8.83 17.85
C LYS A 76 9.90 10.24 18.40
N VAL A 77 9.24 11.21 17.79
CA VAL A 77 9.25 12.61 18.21
C VAL A 77 7.81 12.99 18.51
N GLU A 78 7.47 13.13 19.79
CA GLU A 78 6.08 13.27 20.24
C GLU A 78 5.22 12.10 19.75
N ASP A 79 4.18 12.36 18.95
CA ASP A 79 3.30 11.33 18.39
C ASP A 79 3.69 10.93 16.95
N ARG A 80 4.85 11.36 16.46
CA ARG A 80 5.31 11.09 15.09
C ARG A 80 6.44 10.08 15.05
N PHE A 81 6.39 9.21 14.03
CA PHE A 81 7.40 8.20 13.77
C PHE A 81 8.18 8.53 12.49
N PHE A 82 9.50 8.49 12.60
CA PHE A 82 10.40 8.74 11.48
C PHE A 82 11.30 7.52 11.27
N PHE A 83 11.49 7.17 10.01
CA PHE A 83 12.53 6.23 9.59
C PHE A 83 13.71 7.01 9.02
N GLU A 84 14.90 6.76 9.54
CA GLU A 84 16.14 7.23 8.95
C GLU A 84 16.79 6.07 8.23
N ILE A 85 16.62 6.06 6.91
CA ILE A 85 17.00 4.95 6.02
C ILE A 85 18.36 5.26 5.41
N PRO A 86 19.38 4.40 5.64
CA PRO A 86 20.69 4.58 5.00
C PRO A 86 20.61 4.22 3.51
N ASP A 87 21.41 4.92 2.70
CA ASP A 87 21.47 4.70 1.25
C ASP A 87 21.83 3.24 0.89
N SER A 88 22.57 2.54 1.76
CA SER A 88 22.88 1.11 1.60
C SER A 88 21.69 0.16 1.65
N LEU A 89 20.57 0.61 2.20
CA LEU A 89 19.32 -0.14 2.23
C LEU A 89 18.37 0.21 1.07
N LEU A 90 18.64 1.28 0.36
CA LEU A 90 17.89 1.59 -0.83
C LEU A 90 18.10 0.49 -1.88
N VAL A 91 17.06 0.17 -2.62
CA VAL A 91 17.07 -0.91 -3.63
C VAL A 91 17.29 -2.32 -3.02
N ARG A 92 17.24 -2.46 -1.68
CA ARG A 92 17.24 -3.76 -1.00
C ARG A 92 15.82 -4.26 -0.75
N ASP A 93 15.64 -5.55 -0.93
CA ASP A 93 14.36 -6.20 -0.66
C ASP A 93 14.14 -6.40 0.83
N ILE A 94 12.95 -6.04 1.27
CA ILE A 94 12.48 -6.17 2.64
C ILE A 94 11.19 -6.97 2.60
N LEU A 95 11.15 -8.10 3.27
CA LEU A 95 9.95 -8.89 3.45
C LEU A 95 9.11 -8.28 4.58
N VAL A 96 7.90 -7.91 4.28
CA VAL A 96 6.91 -7.47 5.28
C VAL A 96 5.97 -8.64 5.56
N VAL A 97 5.92 -9.07 6.82
CA VAL A 97 5.01 -10.13 7.26
C VAL A 97 4.07 -9.55 8.30
N ASN A 98 2.78 -9.61 8.01
CA ASN A 98 1.73 -9.09 8.87
C ASN A 98 1.05 -10.23 9.63
N ARG A 99 0.89 -10.06 10.94
CA ARG A 99 0.26 -11.05 11.83
C ARG A 99 -0.71 -10.39 12.81
N ILE A 100 -1.66 -11.17 13.28
CA ILE A 100 -2.47 -10.82 14.42
C ILE A 100 -1.61 -11.01 15.68
N SER A 101 -1.41 -9.97 16.47
CA SER A 101 -0.75 -10.04 17.77
C SER A 101 -1.77 -10.33 18.89
N GLN A 102 -2.94 -9.65 18.83
CA GLN A 102 -4.08 -9.95 19.70
C GLN A 102 -5.35 -9.96 18.85
N ALA A 103 -6.06 -11.08 18.90
CA ALA A 103 -7.29 -11.27 18.16
C ALA A 103 -8.48 -10.54 18.80
N PRO A 104 -9.44 -10.07 18.00
CA PRO A 104 -10.66 -9.47 18.52
C PRO A 104 -11.48 -10.49 19.30
N ALA A 105 -12.11 -10.03 20.37
CA ALA A 105 -13.02 -10.87 21.15
C ALA A 105 -14.16 -11.41 20.27
N GLY A 106 -14.44 -12.70 20.38
CA GLY A 106 -15.54 -13.34 19.66
C GLY A 106 -15.29 -13.63 18.18
N LEU A 107 -14.12 -13.33 17.61
CA LEU A 107 -13.82 -13.63 16.21
C LEU A 107 -13.96 -15.14 15.90
N ARG A 108 -13.66 -15.99 16.87
CA ARG A 108 -13.70 -17.44 16.76
C ARG A 108 -14.99 -18.09 17.25
N ALA A 109 -15.93 -17.29 17.74
CA ALA A 109 -17.22 -17.78 18.24
C ALA A 109 -18.12 -18.37 17.15
N GLY A 110 -17.69 -19.23 16.33
CA GLY A 110 -18.39 -19.82 15.18
C GLY A 110 -17.58 -20.89 14.49
N GLY A 111 -16.49 -21.36 15.14
CA GLY A 111 -15.66 -22.42 14.59
C GLY A 111 -14.70 -21.97 13.49
N SER A 112 -14.37 -20.68 13.42
CA SER A 112 -13.36 -20.17 12.47
C SER A 112 -12.00 -20.79 12.74
N PHE A 113 -11.31 -21.23 11.67
CA PHE A 113 -9.90 -21.66 11.74
C PHE A 113 -8.92 -20.50 11.83
N PHE A 114 -9.39 -19.27 11.65
CA PHE A 114 -8.62 -18.04 11.64
C PHE A 114 -8.98 -17.15 12.83
N GLY A 115 -8.04 -16.36 13.30
CA GLY A 115 -8.26 -15.38 14.38
C GLY A 115 -7.52 -15.71 15.66
N TYR A 116 -6.39 -16.44 15.56
CA TYR A 116 -5.46 -16.62 16.67
C TYR A 116 -4.37 -15.54 16.68
N ALA A 117 -3.81 -15.28 17.84
CA ALA A 117 -2.53 -14.60 17.94
C ALA A 117 -1.46 -15.43 17.23
N GLY A 118 -0.70 -14.78 16.33
CA GLY A 118 0.29 -15.43 15.48
C GLY A 118 -0.18 -15.68 14.04
N ASP A 119 -1.49 -15.69 13.77
CA ASP A 119 -2.01 -15.91 12.42
C ASP A 119 -1.49 -14.85 11.45
N GLN A 120 -0.95 -15.32 10.33
CA GLN A 120 -0.49 -14.45 9.25
C GLN A 120 -1.69 -13.92 8.44
N ILE A 121 -1.72 -12.61 8.26
CA ILE A 121 -2.82 -11.91 7.56
C ILE A 121 -2.40 -11.30 6.23
N GLY A 122 -1.11 -11.28 5.95
CA GLY A 122 -0.55 -10.82 4.70
C GLY A 122 0.96 -10.86 4.68
N GLN A 123 1.53 -10.83 3.48
CA GLN A 123 2.96 -10.63 3.27
C GLN A 123 3.21 -9.92 1.96
N ASN A 124 4.25 -9.10 1.93
CA ASN A 124 4.68 -8.38 0.75
C ASN A 124 6.21 -8.30 0.74
N VAL A 125 6.81 -8.28 -0.44
CA VAL A 125 8.18 -7.82 -0.60
C VAL A 125 8.13 -6.36 -1.00
N VAL A 126 8.86 -5.51 -0.29
CA VAL A 126 8.91 -4.08 -0.57
C VAL A 126 10.33 -3.59 -0.74
N ARG A 127 10.47 -2.42 -1.38
CA ARG A 127 11.77 -1.80 -1.63
C ARG A 127 11.65 -0.30 -1.52
N PHE A 128 12.59 0.31 -0.81
CA PHE A 128 12.74 1.76 -0.79
C PHE A 128 13.63 2.20 -1.95
N GLU A 129 13.21 3.22 -2.70
CA GLU A 129 13.94 3.78 -3.83
C GLU A 129 13.94 5.31 -3.77
N LYS A 130 15.02 5.94 -4.24
CA LYS A 130 15.03 7.41 -4.41
C LYS A 130 14.10 7.80 -5.55
N GLY A 131 13.22 8.74 -5.27
CA GLY A 131 12.36 9.38 -6.26
C GLY A 131 12.84 10.81 -6.59
N PRO A 132 12.20 11.48 -7.55
CA PRO A 132 12.47 12.87 -7.87
C PRO A 132 12.05 13.80 -6.73
N LYS A 133 12.59 15.03 -6.71
CA LYS A 133 12.19 16.09 -5.77
C LYS A 133 12.31 15.69 -4.29
N ASN A 134 13.44 15.07 -3.91
CA ASN A 134 13.69 14.63 -2.52
C ASN A 134 12.57 13.72 -1.96
N LYS A 135 12.15 12.73 -2.73
CA LYS A 135 11.19 11.71 -2.28
C LYS A 135 11.85 10.35 -2.14
N ILE A 136 11.32 9.56 -1.23
CA ILE A 136 11.57 8.12 -1.15
C ILE A 136 10.27 7.42 -1.52
N PHE A 137 10.34 6.54 -2.51
CA PHE A 137 9.23 5.67 -2.90
C PHE A 137 9.34 4.33 -2.20
N LEU A 138 8.21 3.81 -1.78
CA LEU A 138 8.06 2.41 -1.36
C LEU A 138 7.35 1.67 -2.49
N ARG A 139 8.02 0.66 -3.04
CA ARG A 139 7.45 -0.21 -4.07
C ARG A 139 7.13 -1.58 -3.50
N THR A 140 6.06 -2.18 -3.98
CA THR A 140 5.84 -3.62 -3.82
C THR A 140 6.53 -4.35 -4.96
N ILE A 141 7.26 -5.41 -4.64
CA ILE A 141 8.04 -6.19 -5.61
C ILE A 141 7.36 -7.54 -5.84
N SER A 142 7.08 -7.83 -7.09
CA SER A 142 6.58 -9.13 -7.53
C SER A 142 7.68 -9.87 -8.30
N TYR A 143 7.86 -11.13 -7.95
CA TYR A 143 8.77 -12.06 -8.62
C TYR A 143 8.03 -13.14 -9.41
N GLY A 144 6.76 -12.89 -9.77
CA GLY A 144 5.96 -13.84 -10.55
C GLY A 144 6.51 -14.07 -11.95
N GLU A 145 7.15 -13.05 -12.54
CA GLU A 145 7.84 -13.09 -13.83
C GLU A 145 9.28 -12.64 -13.65
N TYR A 146 10.22 -13.39 -14.19
CA TYR A 146 11.61 -13.24 -13.85
C TYR A 146 12.50 -13.48 -15.07
N ALA A 147 13.49 -12.64 -15.25
CA ALA A 147 14.65 -12.82 -16.12
C ALA A 147 15.86 -12.27 -15.39
N LYS A 148 16.91 -13.06 -15.24
CA LYS A 148 18.10 -12.72 -14.46
C LYS A 148 19.27 -12.28 -15.33
N ASP A 149 19.39 -12.88 -16.51
CA ASP A 149 20.46 -12.57 -17.43
C ASP A 149 20.28 -11.19 -18.04
N SER A 150 20.95 -10.19 -17.44
CA SER A 150 20.89 -8.80 -17.90
C SER A 150 21.48 -8.58 -19.31
N THR A 151 22.16 -9.56 -19.88
CA THR A 151 22.69 -9.51 -21.26
C THR A 151 21.67 -9.99 -22.28
N SER A 152 20.63 -10.70 -21.82
CA SER A 152 19.55 -11.20 -22.66
C SER A 152 18.57 -10.09 -23.07
N PRO A 153 18.12 -10.03 -24.34
CA PRO A 153 17.02 -9.16 -24.73
C PRO A 153 15.73 -9.39 -23.94
N MET A 154 15.52 -10.62 -23.44
CA MET A 154 14.36 -11.00 -22.64
C MET A 154 14.36 -10.28 -21.30
N PHE A 155 15.51 -10.09 -20.65
CA PHE A 155 15.64 -9.27 -19.45
C PHE A 155 15.05 -7.85 -19.63
N THR A 156 15.44 -7.21 -20.75
CA THR A 156 14.92 -5.86 -21.06
C THR A 156 13.41 -5.88 -21.30
N THR A 157 12.90 -6.91 -21.97
CA THR A 157 11.47 -7.07 -22.27
C THR A 157 10.68 -7.27 -20.99
N VAL A 158 11.08 -8.21 -20.12
CA VAL A 158 10.44 -8.49 -18.84
C VAL A 158 10.47 -7.25 -17.93
N SER A 159 11.63 -6.58 -17.85
CA SER A 159 11.78 -5.37 -17.02
C SER A 159 10.90 -4.21 -17.50
N LYS A 160 10.71 -4.04 -18.81
CA LYS A 160 9.84 -2.99 -19.37
C LYS A 160 8.35 -3.32 -19.26
N SER A 161 8.00 -4.60 -19.29
CA SER A 161 6.61 -5.07 -19.19
C SER A 161 6.09 -5.14 -17.76
N ASN A 162 6.99 -5.21 -16.75
CA ASN A 162 6.67 -5.42 -15.34
C ASN A 162 7.10 -4.25 -14.47
N VAL A 163 6.38 -3.12 -14.58
CA VAL A 163 6.62 -1.96 -13.71
C VAL A 163 6.10 -2.25 -12.31
N GLN A 164 7.01 -2.29 -11.34
CA GLN A 164 6.66 -2.52 -9.93
C GLN A 164 5.88 -1.31 -9.37
N PRO A 165 4.71 -1.51 -8.73
CA PRO A 165 3.86 -0.42 -8.29
C PRO A 165 4.50 0.37 -7.15
N ILE A 166 4.35 1.69 -7.20
CA ILE A 166 4.65 2.58 -6.07
C ILE A 166 3.43 2.57 -5.15
N VAL A 167 3.59 2.05 -3.95
CA VAL A 167 2.51 1.94 -2.96
C VAL A 167 2.48 3.12 -2.01
N GLN A 168 3.62 3.80 -1.82
CA GLN A 168 3.73 5.00 -0.99
C GLN A 168 4.84 5.91 -1.48
N SER A 169 4.63 7.22 -1.31
CA SER A 169 5.63 8.25 -1.57
C SER A 169 5.83 9.08 -0.30
N PHE A 170 7.07 9.15 0.17
CA PHE A 170 7.44 9.93 1.33
C PHE A 170 8.30 11.12 0.92
N ASP A 171 8.02 12.30 1.48
CA ASP A 171 8.94 13.43 1.39
C ASP A 171 10.12 13.21 2.34
N VAL A 172 11.34 13.44 1.88
CA VAL A 172 12.53 13.48 2.75
C VAL A 172 12.40 14.72 3.62
N LYS A 173 12.28 14.53 4.91
CA LYS A 173 12.13 15.62 5.89
C LYS A 173 13.47 16.21 6.30
N ALA A 174 14.52 15.38 6.34
CA ALA A 174 15.90 15.78 6.60
C ALA A 174 16.86 14.73 6.01
N PHE A 175 18.12 15.13 5.87
CA PHE A 175 19.24 14.20 5.62
C PHE A 175 20.05 14.04 6.91
N GLY A 176 20.62 12.84 7.12
CA GLY A 176 21.54 12.60 8.22
C GLY A 176 22.85 13.39 8.06
N LYS A 177 23.73 13.32 9.08
CA LYS A 177 24.93 14.17 9.16
C LYS A 177 25.79 14.15 7.90
N ASP A 178 25.95 12.99 7.27
CA ASP A 178 26.82 12.80 6.11
C ASP A 178 26.02 12.73 4.80
N SER A 179 24.75 13.11 4.81
CA SER A 179 23.81 12.98 3.69
C SER A 179 23.71 11.56 3.11
N THR A 180 24.17 10.55 3.86
CA THR A 180 24.10 9.12 3.49
C THR A 180 22.85 8.44 4.00
N THR A 181 22.01 9.17 4.72
CA THR A 181 20.72 8.69 5.23
C THR A 181 19.61 9.69 4.90
N SER A 182 18.41 9.17 4.68
CA SER A 182 17.22 9.96 4.41
C SER A 182 16.20 9.74 5.52
N VAL A 183 15.73 10.83 6.13
CA VAL A 183 14.69 10.81 7.17
C VAL A 183 13.34 11.06 6.53
N ILE A 184 12.43 10.10 6.70
CA ILE A 184 11.05 10.17 6.21
C ILE A 184 10.07 10.04 7.36
N ASP A 185 8.94 10.72 7.25
CA ASP A 185 7.83 10.59 8.19
C ASP A 185 6.93 9.45 7.75
N VAL A 186 6.78 8.45 8.62
CA VAL A 186 5.97 7.25 8.35
C VAL A 186 4.73 7.16 9.22
N THR A 187 4.42 8.22 9.97
CA THR A 187 3.31 8.24 10.93
C THR A 187 1.98 7.84 10.28
N ASP A 188 1.58 8.54 9.21
CA ASP A 188 0.32 8.28 8.52
C ASP A 188 0.31 6.91 7.81
N PHE A 189 1.47 6.46 7.34
CA PHE A 189 1.61 5.14 6.72
C PHE A 189 1.41 4.01 7.73
N ILE A 190 1.93 4.16 8.95
CA ILE A 190 1.78 3.16 10.02
C ILE A 190 0.40 3.24 10.66
N SER A 191 -0.12 4.45 10.90
CA SER A 191 -1.40 4.64 11.58
C SER A 191 -2.59 4.37 10.66
N GLY A 192 -2.46 4.66 9.36
CA GLY A 192 -3.51 4.51 8.37
C GLY A 192 -3.77 3.07 7.94
N ASP A 193 -4.62 2.94 6.92
CA ASP A 193 -4.94 1.67 6.29
C ASP A 193 -4.25 1.58 4.92
N ASN A 194 -3.48 0.51 4.70
CA ASN A 194 -2.79 0.24 3.45
C ASN A 194 -2.56 -1.26 3.27
N ASP A 195 -2.31 -1.69 2.03
CA ASP A 195 -2.15 -3.12 1.69
C ASP A 195 -0.74 -3.66 1.96
N VAL A 196 0.21 -2.83 2.37
CA VAL A 196 1.60 -3.24 2.71
C VAL A 196 1.69 -3.70 4.16
N LEU A 197 1.17 -2.86 5.06
CA LEU A 197 1.05 -3.17 6.48
C LEU A 197 -0.36 -3.66 6.78
N HIS A 198 -0.50 -4.53 7.74
CA HIS A 198 -1.77 -5.03 8.24
C HIS A 198 -2.50 -5.96 7.26
N PHE A 199 -3.79 -5.74 6.99
CA PHE A 199 -4.61 -6.64 6.18
C PHE A 199 -4.48 -6.36 4.68
N SER A 200 -4.35 -7.43 3.88
CA SER A 200 -4.57 -7.33 2.44
C SER A 200 -6.04 -7.04 2.11
N SER A 201 -6.31 -6.47 0.95
CA SER A 201 -7.68 -6.18 0.49
C SER A 201 -8.56 -7.42 0.46
N SER A 202 -8.02 -8.59 0.09
CA SER A 202 -8.76 -9.86 0.10
C SER A 202 -9.13 -10.30 1.51
N MET A 203 -8.24 -10.15 2.47
CA MET A 203 -8.51 -10.51 3.86
C MET A 203 -9.52 -9.54 4.50
N LYS A 204 -9.43 -8.24 4.20
CA LYS A 204 -10.46 -7.26 4.62
C LYS A 204 -11.85 -7.67 4.13
N SER A 205 -11.97 -8.04 2.87
CA SER A 205 -13.23 -8.51 2.28
C SER A 205 -13.74 -9.77 2.98
N SER A 206 -12.89 -10.76 3.22
CA SER A 206 -13.24 -12.02 3.90
C SER A 206 -13.75 -11.79 5.33
N LEU A 207 -13.16 -10.85 6.06
CA LEU A 207 -13.56 -10.46 7.40
C LEU A 207 -14.68 -9.41 7.41
N ARG A 208 -15.12 -8.94 6.23
CA ARG A 208 -16.11 -7.87 6.04
C ARG A 208 -15.71 -6.58 6.74
N LEU A 209 -14.39 -6.29 6.78
CA LEU A 209 -13.89 -5.05 7.31
C LEU A 209 -14.23 -3.90 6.36
N THR A 210 -14.68 -2.81 6.93
CA THR A 210 -14.96 -1.56 6.21
C THR A 210 -13.84 -0.54 6.52
N ALA A 211 -14.14 0.74 6.52
CA ALA A 211 -13.15 1.76 6.79
C ALA A 211 -12.52 1.64 8.18
N ILE A 212 -11.22 1.94 8.26
CA ILE A 212 -10.52 2.09 9.53
C ILE A 212 -11.09 3.29 10.30
N GLN A 213 -11.22 3.15 11.60
CA GLN A 213 -11.63 4.22 12.52
C GLN A 213 -10.37 4.82 13.14
N ALA A 214 -9.93 5.96 12.58
CA ALA A 214 -8.67 6.59 12.97
C ALA A 214 -8.66 7.05 14.44
N ASP A 215 -9.80 7.48 14.95
CA ASP A 215 -10.01 7.89 16.36
C ASP A 215 -9.84 6.76 17.37
N LYS A 216 -9.91 5.49 16.89
CA LYS A 216 -9.80 4.27 17.70
C LYS A 216 -8.62 3.39 17.27
N SER A 217 -7.72 3.94 16.48
CA SER A 217 -6.55 3.22 15.97
C SER A 217 -5.29 4.00 16.34
N TYR A 218 -4.27 3.33 16.84
CA TYR A 218 -3.03 3.98 17.26
C TYR A 218 -1.84 3.02 17.19
N VAL A 219 -0.65 3.61 17.10
CA VAL A 219 0.62 2.87 17.10
C VAL A 219 1.02 2.56 18.53
N VAL A 220 1.24 1.27 18.82
CA VAL A 220 1.68 0.81 20.16
C VAL A 220 3.19 0.95 20.29
N SER A 221 3.94 0.45 19.29
CA SER A 221 5.39 0.54 19.30
C SER A 221 5.97 0.33 17.89
N VAL A 222 7.12 0.97 17.65
CA VAL A 222 7.96 0.70 16.48
C VAL A 222 9.38 0.50 16.98
N LYS A 223 9.95 -0.70 16.77
CA LYS A 223 11.28 -1.07 17.26
C LYS A 223 12.13 -1.62 16.12
N SER A 224 13.36 -1.14 16.03
CA SER A 224 14.36 -1.61 15.07
C SER A 224 15.33 -2.57 15.72
N TYR A 225 15.61 -3.67 15.04
CA TYR A 225 16.58 -4.70 15.41
C TYR A 225 17.59 -4.87 14.28
N PRO A 226 18.71 -5.58 14.45
CA PRO A 226 19.76 -5.62 13.44
C PRO A 226 19.35 -6.01 12.03
N ILE A 227 18.32 -6.86 11.88
CA ILE A 227 17.85 -7.37 10.59
C ILE A 227 16.37 -7.10 10.32
N ASN A 228 15.63 -6.52 11.27
CA ASN A 228 14.19 -6.28 11.14
C ASN A 228 13.70 -5.06 11.91
N VAL A 229 12.54 -4.57 11.50
CA VAL A 229 11.77 -3.55 12.23
C VAL A 229 10.40 -4.14 12.56
N GLU A 230 10.01 -4.03 13.82
CA GLU A 230 8.73 -4.52 14.33
C GLU A 230 7.80 -3.33 14.58
N ILE A 231 6.63 -3.38 13.98
CA ILE A 231 5.58 -2.35 14.09
C ILE A 231 4.36 -2.99 14.72
N LYS A 232 3.97 -2.54 15.90
CA LYS A 232 2.74 -2.94 16.58
C LYS A 232 1.74 -1.81 16.58
N ALA A 233 0.51 -2.09 16.20
CA ALA A 233 -0.56 -1.11 16.16
C ALA A 233 -1.90 -1.73 16.56
N ILE A 234 -2.69 -0.99 17.35
CA ILE A 234 -4.11 -1.27 17.53
C ILE A 234 -4.85 -0.69 16.35
N LYS A 235 -5.65 -1.53 15.69
CA LYS A 235 -6.49 -1.13 14.55
C LYS A 235 -7.94 -1.46 14.83
N THR A 236 -8.79 -0.48 14.62
CA THR A 236 -10.25 -0.64 14.72
C THR A 236 -10.85 -0.40 13.36
N TYR A 237 -11.53 -1.41 12.84
CA TYR A 237 -12.28 -1.34 11.59
C TYR A 237 -13.78 -1.38 11.87
N GLY A 238 -14.56 -0.69 11.05
CA GLY A 238 -15.97 -1.00 10.95
C GLY A 238 -16.16 -2.40 10.38
N ARG A 239 -17.26 -3.05 10.70
CA ARG A 239 -17.61 -4.37 10.17
C ARG A 239 -18.99 -4.32 9.52
N GLY A 240 -19.08 -4.79 8.29
CA GLY A 240 -20.35 -4.92 7.58
C GLY A 240 -21.30 -5.96 8.23
N PRO A 241 -22.59 -5.89 7.95
CA PRO A 241 -23.58 -6.83 8.47
C PRO A 241 -23.25 -8.27 8.08
N ALA A 242 -23.68 -9.23 8.89
CA ALA A 242 -23.61 -10.63 8.54
C ALA A 242 -24.46 -10.88 7.30
N MET A 243 -23.91 -11.54 6.28
CA MET A 243 -24.76 -12.05 5.21
C MET A 243 -25.66 -13.13 5.79
N PRO A 244 -26.97 -13.11 5.48
CA PRO A 244 -27.85 -14.23 5.80
C PRO A 244 -27.30 -15.49 5.12
N THR A 245 -26.81 -16.44 5.89
CA THR A 245 -26.42 -17.74 5.35
C THR A 245 -27.68 -18.53 5.07
N LEU A 246 -28.02 -18.65 3.79
CA LEU A 246 -29.01 -19.63 3.34
C LEU A 246 -28.37 -21.01 3.44
N GLY A 247 -28.47 -21.66 4.60
CA GLY A 247 -28.18 -23.08 4.81
C GLY A 247 -26.69 -23.46 4.64
N GLY A 248 -26.00 -23.69 5.72
CA GLY A 248 -24.72 -24.41 5.74
C GLY A 248 -23.56 -23.54 6.23
N GLY A 249 -22.86 -24.04 7.23
CA GLY A 249 -21.79 -23.35 7.95
C GLY A 249 -20.70 -22.74 7.07
N GLY A 250 -20.75 -21.45 6.92
CA GLY A 250 -19.68 -20.69 6.29
C GLY A 250 -18.42 -20.73 7.16
N MET A 251 -17.33 -21.23 6.64
CA MET A 251 -16.03 -21.42 7.31
C MET A 251 -15.40 -20.14 7.87
N MET A 252 -16.00 -18.96 7.68
CA MET A 252 -15.42 -17.67 8.08
C MET A 252 -16.41 -16.67 8.70
N GLY A 253 -17.51 -17.10 9.24
CA GLY A 253 -18.53 -16.15 9.64
C GLY A 253 -19.23 -16.45 10.95
N GLY A 254 -18.53 -16.60 12.05
CA GLY A 254 -19.15 -16.47 13.35
C GLY A 254 -19.91 -15.14 13.42
N GLY A 255 -21.24 -15.20 13.60
CA GLY A 255 -22.16 -14.07 13.48
C GLY A 255 -22.01 -13.04 14.58
N ALA A 256 -20.87 -12.37 14.66
CA ALA A 256 -20.81 -11.14 15.44
C ALA A 256 -21.64 -10.07 14.69
N PRO A 257 -22.54 -9.38 15.37
CA PRO A 257 -23.32 -8.30 14.79
C PRO A 257 -22.40 -7.26 14.16
N GLY A 258 -22.91 -6.52 13.17
CA GLY A 258 -22.23 -5.36 12.63
C GLY A 258 -21.78 -4.45 13.77
N GLY A 259 -20.61 -3.83 13.62
CA GLY A 259 -20.04 -2.99 14.67
C GLY A 259 -18.55 -2.75 14.40
N ASN A 260 -17.80 -2.51 15.45
CA ASN A 260 -16.35 -2.31 15.36
C ASN A 260 -15.62 -3.62 15.67
N MET A 261 -14.52 -3.82 14.93
CA MET A 261 -13.59 -4.90 15.18
C MET A 261 -12.22 -4.30 15.52
N THR A 262 -11.80 -4.45 16.76
CA THR A 262 -10.50 -3.96 17.25
C THR A 262 -9.55 -5.13 17.45
N MET A 263 -8.31 -4.99 17.01
CA MET A 263 -7.25 -5.99 17.15
C MET A 263 -5.88 -5.34 17.24
N GLU A 264 -4.93 -6.03 17.85
CA GLU A 264 -3.53 -5.65 17.77
C GLU A 264 -2.88 -6.41 16.62
N LEU A 265 -2.23 -5.68 15.75
CA LEU A 265 -1.51 -6.21 14.59
C LEU A 265 -0.02 -5.97 14.75
N ASN A 266 0.77 -6.92 14.26
CA ASN A 266 2.22 -6.82 14.16
C ASN A 266 2.66 -6.94 12.71
N SER A 267 3.42 -5.95 12.23
CA SER A 267 4.07 -5.98 10.93
C SER A 267 5.58 -6.05 11.14
N SER A 268 6.18 -7.13 10.68
CA SER A 268 7.63 -7.36 10.74
C SER A 268 8.26 -7.06 9.38
N MET A 269 9.14 -6.06 9.31
CA MET A 269 9.88 -5.69 8.10
C MET A 269 11.27 -6.30 8.19
N VAL A 270 11.53 -7.41 7.50
CA VAL A 270 12.79 -8.19 7.58
C VAL A 270 13.60 -8.01 6.31
N ILE A 271 14.88 -7.60 6.43
CA ILE A 271 15.75 -7.49 5.26
C ILE A 271 16.05 -8.86 4.67
N LEU A 272 15.83 -9.03 3.37
CA LEU A 272 16.17 -10.27 2.69
C LEU A 272 17.68 -10.37 2.43
N PRO A 273 18.25 -11.59 2.47
CA PRO A 273 19.67 -11.80 2.20
C PRO A 273 20.04 -11.39 0.77
N LYS A 274 21.26 -10.91 0.57
CA LYS A 274 21.77 -10.59 -0.78
C LYS A 274 21.91 -11.83 -1.66
N THR A 275 22.32 -12.94 -1.05
CA THR A 275 22.43 -14.23 -1.71
C THR A 275 21.30 -15.12 -1.19
N PRO A 276 20.30 -15.44 -1.99
CA PRO A 276 19.21 -16.31 -1.58
C PRO A 276 19.72 -17.75 -1.37
N MET A 277 18.92 -18.56 -0.66
CA MET A 277 19.13 -20.00 -0.60
C MET A 277 19.10 -20.61 -2.01
N GLN A 278 19.82 -21.71 -2.19
CA GLN A 278 19.70 -22.52 -3.39
C GLN A 278 18.25 -22.97 -3.57
N ALA A 279 17.73 -22.79 -4.78
CA ALA A 279 16.37 -23.20 -5.12
C ALA A 279 16.20 -24.71 -4.95
N ARG A 280 15.07 -25.13 -4.38
CA ARG A 280 14.64 -26.53 -4.31
C ARG A 280 13.51 -26.70 -5.30
N TYR A 281 13.75 -27.53 -6.31
CA TYR A 281 12.72 -27.79 -7.31
C TYR A 281 11.63 -28.69 -6.72
N PHE A 282 10.42 -28.47 -7.20
CA PHE A 282 9.27 -29.29 -6.83
C PHE A 282 9.48 -30.76 -7.29
N ASP A 283 9.21 -31.68 -6.37
CA ASP A 283 9.18 -33.10 -6.66
C ASP A 283 7.85 -33.68 -6.12
N PRO A 284 6.97 -34.18 -6.99
CA PRO A 284 5.64 -34.66 -6.59
C PRO A 284 5.70 -35.84 -5.57
N ARG A 285 6.85 -36.52 -5.45
CA ARG A 285 7.03 -37.59 -4.49
C ARG A 285 7.20 -37.09 -3.05
N VAL A 286 7.54 -35.83 -2.85
CA VAL A 286 7.83 -35.28 -1.51
C VAL A 286 6.60 -34.65 -0.85
N GLY A 287 5.56 -34.31 -1.60
CA GLY A 287 4.27 -33.86 -1.07
C GLY A 287 4.28 -32.50 -0.38
N PHE A 288 5.10 -31.54 -0.80
CA PHE A 288 5.04 -30.15 -0.34
C PHE A 288 4.38 -29.23 -1.37
N PHE A 289 3.85 -28.10 -0.91
CA PHE A 289 3.27 -27.09 -1.80
C PHE A 289 4.37 -26.32 -2.52
N ALA A 290 4.25 -26.22 -3.85
CA ALA A 290 5.16 -25.45 -4.67
C ALA A 290 4.72 -23.99 -4.79
N VAL A 291 5.70 -23.07 -4.90
CA VAL A 291 5.49 -21.70 -5.36
C VAL A 291 6.02 -21.62 -6.78
N GLY A 292 5.15 -21.28 -7.73
CA GLY A 292 5.50 -21.14 -9.15
C GLY A 292 5.86 -19.70 -9.50
N TYR A 293 6.77 -19.56 -10.46
CA TYR A 293 7.09 -18.32 -11.15
C TYR A 293 7.49 -18.64 -12.59
N THR A 294 7.42 -17.64 -13.46
CA THR A 294 7.84 -17.79 -14.85
C THR A 294 9.28 -17.32 -14.99
N ASP A 295 10.17 -18.25 -15.35
CA ASP A 295 11.58 -17.97 -15.62
C ASP A 295 11.80 -17.89 -17.14
N PHE A 296 12.15 -16.69 -17.61
CA PHE A 296 12.37 -16.41 -19.03
C PHE A 296 13.83 -16.67 -19.47
N ASP A 297 14.72 -17.05 -18.56
CA ASP A 297 16.11 -17.40 -18.89
C ASP A 297 16.28 -18.90 -19.22
N VAL A 298 15.24 -19.70 -18.95
CA VAL A 298 15.26 -21.15 -19.22
C VAL A 298 14.59 -21.43 -20.55
N ASN A 299 15.26 -22.16 -21.43
CA ASN A 299 14.63 -22.73 -22.62
C ASN A 299 13.57 -23.76 -22.20
N PRO A 300 12.38 -23.74 -22.84
CA PRO A 300 11.31 -24.71 -22.56
C PRO A 300 11.72 -26.15 -22.90
#